data_3576f7a96c12ecb39b734b1c22601482
#
_entry.id   3576f7a96c12ecb39b734b1c22601482
#
_cell.length_a   1.000
_cell.length_b   1.000
_cell.length_c   1.000
_cell.angle_alpha   90.00
_cell.angle_beta   90.00
_cell.angle_gamma   90.00
#
_symmetry.space_group_name_H-M   'P 1'
#
loop_
_entity.id
_entity.type
_entity.pdbx_description
1 polymer ?
#
loop_
_entity_poly.entity_id
_entity_poly.type
_entity_poly.pdbx_seq_one_letter_code
_entity_poly.pdbx_strand_id
1 'polypeptide(L)'
;MAAHHCADKVEVRDDDPGSAVSRFLVEPAGGRVVMEGPLGVITKIPGTATNGVISIVEHPVAARLLVPPHVHQDHDEWSYILEGRIGARVGDDEFIGEAGSYILKPRRIPHVFWNPDDRPARILEIITPSGLEDMFATFGQLGARGELTPETMGATAAQYGSTMSMDWVPDLIERYGLTLMG
;
A
#
# COMPACT_ATOMS: atom_id res chain seq x y z
N MET A 1 41.85 -11.98 12.45
CA MET A 1 40.57 -11.72 13.13
C MET A 1 40.28 -10.23 12.97
N ALA A 2 39.44 -9.88 12.01
CA ALA A 2 39.04 -8.48 11.78
C ALA A 2 37.59 -8.33 12.26
N ALA A 3 37.41 -7.48 13.28
CA ALA A 3 36.13 -7.16 13.83
C ALA A 3 35.33 -6.28 12.81
N HIS A 4 34.22 -6.77 12.32
CA HIS A 4 33.29 -5.97 11.56
C HIS A 4 32.62 -4.97 12.49
N HIS A 5 32.97 -3.71 12.34
CA HIS A 5 32.23 -2.59 12.92
C HIS A 5 30.99 -2.36 12.03
N CYS A 6 29.86 -2.88 12.47
CA CYS A 6 28.55 -2.52 11.92
C CYS A 6 27.91 -1.53 12.90
N ALA A 7 28.06 -0.26 12.65
CA ALA A 7 27.32 0.80 13.35
C ALA A 7 27.34 2.08 12.52
N ASP A 8 26.72 2.04 11.35
CA ASP A 8 26.27 3.28 10.72
C ASP A 8 24.92 3.64 11.31
N LYS A 9 24.88 4.79 11.95
CA LYS A 9 23.71 5.33 12.65
C LYS A 9 22.65 5.71 11.61
N VAL A 10 21.51 5.01 11.64
CA VAL A 10 20.30 5.46 10.95
C VAL A 10 19.80 6.72 11.67
N GLU A 11 20.00 7.89 11.10
CA GLU A 11 19.37 9.13 11.54
C GLU A 11 17.92 9.14 11.02
N VAL A 12 16.97 8.78 11.88
CA VAL A 12 15.54 9.07 11.66
C VAL A 12 15.35 10.55 12.03
N ARG A 13 15.12 11.40 11.05
CA ARG A 13 14.78 12.81 11.31
C ARG A 13 13.33 12.89 11.78
N ASP A 14 13.14 13.23 13.03
CA ASP A 14 11.85 13.64 13.59
C ASP A 14 11.59 15.09 13.18
N ASP A 15 10.68 15.31 12.27
CA ASP A 15 10.16 16.65 11.92
C ASP A 15 8.77 16.92 12.55
N ASP A 16 8.38 16.19 13.62
CA ASP A 16 7.14 16.46 14.37
C ASP A 16 7.42 16.77 15.85
N PRO A 17 7.21 18.02 16.31
CA PRO A 17 7.54 18.47 17.66
C PRO A 17 6.48 18.17 18.73
N GLY A 18 5.76 17.03 18.66
CA GLY A 18 4.61 16.79 19.54
C GLY A 18 4.49 15.46 20.27
N SER A 19 5.34 14.47 20.03
CA SER A 19 5.20 13.15 20.67
C SER A 19 6.54 12.64 21.18
N ALA A 20 6.64 12.43 22.49
CA ALA A 20 7.76 11.71 23.12
C ALA A 20 7.66 10.20 22.84
N VAL A 21 7.49 9.81 21.58
CA VAL A 21 7.43 8.41 21.15
C VAL A 21 8.85 7.90 20.95
N SER A 22 9.11 6.70 21.47
CA SER A 22 10.38 6.01 21.22
C SER A 22 10.63 5.88 19.71
N ARG A 23 11.83 6.23 19.24
CA ARG A 23 12.23 6.06 17.82
C ARG A 23 12.10 4.63 17.28
N PHE A 24 11.79 3.68 18.15
CA PHE A 24 11.60 2.26 17.82
C PHE A 24 10.16 1.79 17.96
N LEU A 25 9.24 2.67 18.35
CA LEU A 25 7.83 2.33 18.54
C LEU A 25 6.97 3.24 17.66
N VAL A 26 6.17 2.62 16.82
CA VAL A 26 5.07 3.29 16.11
C VAL A 26 3.77 2.88 16.80
N GLU A 27 3.13 3.83 17.47
CA GLU A 27 1.86 3.60 18.16
C GLU A 27 0.76 3.14 17.19
N PRO A 28 -0.32 2.49 17.66
CA PRO A 28 -1.40 2.01 16.79
C PRO A 28 -1.98 3.11 15.89
N ALA A 29 -2.23 4.31 16.41
CA ALA A 29 -2.67 5.48 15.66
C ALA A 29 -1.53 6.27 15.03
N GLY A 30 -0.27 5.88 15.26
CA GLY A 30 0.92 6.55 14.74
C GLY A 30 1.19 6.22 13.27
N GLY A 31 2.18 6.90 12.73
CA GLY A 31 2.58 6.81 11.33
C GLY A 31 2.26 8.10 10.58
N ARG A 32 2.79 8.20 9.37
CA ARG A 32 2.58 9.37 8.51
C ARG A 32 1.44 9.10 7.53
N VAL A 33 0.35 9.83 7.64
CA VAL A 33 -0.71 9.81 6.63
C VAL A 33 -0.17 10.46 5.36
N VAL A 34 -0.10 9.73 4.27
CA VAL A 34 0.41 10.21 2.98
C VAL A 34 -0.67 10.30 1.91
N MET A 35 -1.78 9.58 2.08
CA MET A 35 -2.95 9.69 1.23
C MET A 35 -4.23 9.49 2.05
N GLU A 36 -5.19 10.38 1.85
CA GLU A 36 -6.55 10.27 2.40
C GLU A 36 -7.52 9.89 1.29
N GLY A 37 -8.69 9.37 1.66
CA GLY A 37 -9.73 9.02 0.71
C GLY A 37 -10.27 7.60 0.87
N PRO A 38 -10.94 7.05 -0.16
CA PRO A 38 -11.50 5.69 -0.11
C PRO A 38 -10.45 4.61 0.15
N LEU A 39 -9.25 4.77 -0.41
CA LEU A 39 -8.04 4.06 0.00
C LEU A 39 -7.16 5.05 0.76
N GLY A 40 -7.07 4.87 2.06
CA GLY A 40 -6.10 5.61 2.87
C GLY A 40 -4.71 4.96 2.78
N VAL A 41 -3.66 5.76 2.98
CA VAL A 41 -2.29 5.25 3.10
C VAL A 41 -1.58 5.92 4.27
N ILE A 42 -1.14 5.10 5.21
CA ILE A 42 -0.42 5.51 6.40
C ILE A 42 0.93 4.79 6.40
N THR A 43 2.02 5.51 6.18
CA THR A 43 3.36 4.93 6.29
C THR A 43 3.67 4.70 7.76
N LYS A 44 3.82 3.43 8.14
CA LYS A 44 4.17 3.01 9.51
C LYS A 44 5.69 2.91 9.66
N ILE A 45 6.36 2.28 8.70
CA ILE A 45 7.82 2.14 8.68
C ILE A 45 8.29 2.52 7.27
N PRO A 46 8.93 3.68 7.10
CA PRO A 46 9.46 4.07 5.79
C PRO A 46 10.70 3.25 5.41
N GLY A 47 10.94 3.11 4.13
CA GLY A 47 12.13 2.42 3.62
C GLY A 47 13.45 3.00 4.10
N THR A 48 13.49 4.29 4.40
CA THR A 48 14.66 4.96 4.98
C THR A 48 15.05 4.40 6.35
N ALA A 49 14.07 3.91 7.13
CA ALA A 49 14.32 3.28 8.43
C ALA A 49 14.88 1.85 8.32
N THR A 50 14.82 1.24 7.13
CA THR A 50 15.22 -0.16 6.87
C THR A 50 16.36 -0.26 5.86
N ASN A 51 17.02 0.83 5.52
CA ASN A 51 18.05 0.91 4.47
C ASN A 51 17.55 0.41 3.10
N GLY A 52 16.29 0.68 2.78
CA GLY A 52 15.68 0.30 1.50
C GLY A 52 15.19 -1.15 1.42
N VAL A 53 15.32 -1.93 2.49
CA VAL A 53 14.98 -3.37 2.45
C VAL A 53 13.47 -3.58 2.40
N ILE A 54 12.72 -2.93 3.30
CA ILE A 54 11.26 -2.98 3.34
C ILE A 54 10.69 -1.61 3.70
N SER A 55 9.43 -1.39 3.32
CA SER A 55 8.55 -0.42 3.95
C SER A 55 7.27 -1.09 4.43
N ILE A 56 6.61 -0.50 5.41
CA ILE A 56 5.32 -0.98 5.94
C ILE A 56 4.34 0.17 5.88
N VAL A 57 3.22 -0.07 5.20
CA VAL A 57 2.11 0.87 5.13
C VAL A 57 0.84 0.21 5.64
N GLU A 58 -0.09 1.01 6.12
CA GLU A 58 -1.42 0.57 6.50
C GLU A 58 -2.43 1.25 5.59
N HIS A 59 -3.39 0.46 5.10
CA HIS A 59 -4.48 0.94 4.26
C HIS A 59 -5.82 0.75 4.97
N PRO A 60 -6.47 1.83 5.43
CA PRO A 60 -7.91 1.86 5.54
C PRO A 60 -8.54 1.72 4.15
N VAL A 61 -9.46 0.76 3.99
CA VAL A 61 -10.10 0.42 2.71
C VAL A 61 -11.60 0.63 2.86
N ALA A 62 -12.16 1.61 2.16
CA ALA A 62 -13.59 1.91 2.22
C ALA A 62 -14.44 0.71 1.78
N ALA A 63 -15.71 0.70 2.22
CA ALA A 63 -16.69 -0.29 1.79
C ALA A 63 -16.80 -0.33 0.25
N ARG A 64 -16.86 -1.53 -0.32
CA ARG A 64 -17.04 -1.76 -1.77
C ARG A 64 -15.96 -1.14 -2.67
N LEU A 65 -14.83 -0.73 -2.11
CA LEU A 65 -13.74 -0.17 -2.90
C LEU A 65 -13.03 -1.24 -3.73
N LEU A 66 -12.80 -0.94 -5.00
CA LEU A 66 -11.93 -1.68 -5.92
C LEU A 66 -10.69 -0.83 -6.21
N VAL A 67 -9.51 -1.33 -5.89
CA VAL A 67 -8.24 -0.74 -6.33
C VAL A 67 -7.99 -1.15 -7.79
N PRO A 68 -7.53 -0.27 -8.69
CA PRO A 68 -7.27 -0.66 -10.06
C PRO A 68 -6.30 -1.85 -10.16
N PRO A 69 -6.54 -2.83 -11.04
CA PRO A 69 -5.58 -3.88 -11.33
C PRO A 69 -4.24 -3.30 -11.77
N HIS A 70 -3.14 -3.85 -11.26
CA HIS A 70 -1.81 -3.36 -11.56
C HIS A 70 -0.74 -4.45 -11.44
N VAL A 71 0.45 -4.15 -11.89
CA VAL A 71 1.63 -5.00 -11.76
C VAL A 71 2.83 -4.14 -11.37
N HIS A 72 3.60 -4.59 -10.40
CA HIS A 72 4.90 -4.01 -10.02
C HIS A 72 6.03 -4.79 -10.67
N GLN A 73 6.99 -4.10 -11.29
CA GLN A 73 8.13 -4.77 -11.93
C GLN A 73 9.19 -5.20 -10.93
N ASP A 74 9.40 -4.39 -9.87
CA ASP A 74 10.56 -4.52 -8.99
C ASP A 74 10.21 -4.77 -7.52
N HIS A 75 8.91 -4.71 -7.15
CA HIS A 75 8.46 -4.79 -5.77
C HIS A 75 7.52 -5.98 -5.56
N ASP A 76 7.78 -6.77 -4.52
CA ASP A 76 6.83 -7.72 -3.97
C ASP A 76 6.03 -7.05 -2.86
N GLU A 77 4.76 -7.40 -2.74
CA GLU A 77 3.90 -6.94 -1.67
C GLU A 77 3.28 -8.12 -0.92
N TRP A 78 3.14 -7.98 0.39
CA TRP A 78 2.36 -8.88 1.22
C TRP A 78 1.35 -8.09 2.01
N SER A 79 0.05 -8.36 1.78
CA SER A 79 -0.99 -7.81 2.64
C SER A 79 -1.23 -8.75 3.82
N TYR A 80 -1.34 -8.19 5.01
CA TYR A 80 -1.92 -8.85 6.17
C TYR A 80 -3.26 -8.18 6.50
N ILE A 81 -4.34 -8.93 6.54
CA ILE A 81 -5.67 -8.39 6.81
C ILE A 81 -5.80 -8.15 8.31
N LEU A 82 -5.87 -6.87 8.71
CA LEU A 82 -6.03 -6.46 10.10
C LEU A 82 -7.49 -6.51 10.55
N GLU A 83 -8.41 -6.05 9.67
CA GLU A 83 -9.84 -5.96 9.97
C GLU A 83 -10.67 -6.18 8.69
N GLY A 84 -11.83 -6.82 8.84
CA GLY A 84 -12.75 -7.06 7.74
C GLY A 84 -12.32 -8.20 6.84
N ARG A 85 -12.75 -8.13 5.57
CA ARG A 85 -12.39 -9.08 4.52
C ARG A 85 -11.84 -8.34 3.32
N ILE A 86 -10.95 -8.99 2.60
CA ILE A 86 -10.37 -8.49 1.35
C ILE A 86 -10.48 -9.58 0.28
N GLY A 87 -11.10 -9.21 -0.82
CA GLY A 87 -11.01 -9.97 -2.06
C GLY A 87 -9.72 -9.60 -2.80
N ALA A 88 -9.09 -10.57 -3.43
CA ALA A 88 -7.95 -10.32 -4.28
C ALA A 88 -7.94 -11.29 -5.48
N ARG A 89 -7.35 -10.83 -6.57
CA ARG A 89 -6.95 -11.67 -7.69
C ARG A 89 -5.47 -11.44 -7.95
N VAL A 90 -4.72 -12.55 -8.01
CA VAL A 90 -3.27 -12.56 -8.28
C VAL A 90 -3.02 -13.54 -9.41
N GLY A 91 -2.68 -13.03 -10.59
CA GLY A 91 -2.67 -13.84 -11.81
C GLY A 91 -4.06 -14.42 -12.11
N ASP A 92 -4.16 -15.75 -12.14
CA ASP A 92 -5.42 -16.45 -12.39
C ASP A 92 -6.18 -16.85 -11.12
N ASP A 93 -5.55 -16.71 -9.95
CA ASP A 93 -6.15 -17.09 -8.66
C ASP A 93 -6.97 -15.94 -8.07
N GLU A 94 -8.23 -16.21 -7.75
CA GLU A 94 -9.15 -15.27 -7.12
C GLU A 94 -9.66 -15.86 -5.79
N PHE A 95 -9.64 -15.04 -4.74
CA PHE A 95 -10.02 -15.48 -3.39
C PHE A 95 -10.49 -14.31 -2.53
N ILE A 96 -11.13 -14.62 -1.40
CA ILE A 96 -11.48 -13.67 -0.35
C ILE A 96 -10.82 -14.15 0.94
N GLY A 97 -9.95 -13.31 1.52
CA GLY A 97 -9.35 -13.53 2.83
C GLY A 97 -10.12 -12.78 3.92
N GLU A 98 -10.01 -13.27 5.15
CA GLU A 98 -10.55 -12.63 6.36
C GLU A 98 -9.42 -12.14 7.28
N ALA A 99 -9.76 -11.39 8.33
CA ALA A 99 -8.78 -10.90 9.30
C ALA A 99 -7.87 -12.03 9.80
N GLY A 100 -6.56 -11.81 9.79
CA GLY A 100 -5.52 -12.81 10.07
C GLY A 100 -4.95 -13.50 8.84
N SER A 101 -5.55 -13.33 7.65
CA SER A 101 -5.02 -13.90 6.40
C SER A 101 -3.87 -13.06 5.83
N TYR A 102 -2.99 -13.73 5.09
CA TYR A 102 -1.93 -13.12 4.31
C TYR A 102 -2.20 -13.30 2.82
N ILE A 103 -1.93 -12.26 2.03
CA ILE A 103 -2.03 -12.26 0.57
C ILE A 103 -0.66 -11.90 0.02
N LEU A 104 -0.07 -12.81 -0.75
CA LEU A 104 1.18 -12.56 -1.47
C LEU A 104 0.87 -12.03 -2.86
N LYS A 105 1.47 -10.91 -3.22
CA LYS A 105 1.40 -10.25 -4.54
C LYS A 105 2.83 -10.12 -5.09
N PRO A 106 3.34 -11.17 -5.77
CA PRO A 106 4.71 -11.15 -6.29
C PRO A 106 4.87 -10.12 -7.40
N ARG A 107 6.06 -9.53 -7.50
CA ARG A 107 6.43 -8.69 -8.64
C ARG A 107 6.20 -9.42 -9.96
N ARG A 108 5.86 -8.66 -11.00
CA ARG A 108 5.59 -9.14 -12.37
C ARG A 108 4.38 -10.04 -12.52
N ILE A 109 3.62 -10.25 -11.45
CA ILE A 109 2.31 -10.92 -11.52
C ILE A 109 1.23 -9.85 -11.35
N PRO A 110 0.35 -9.66 -12.35
CA PRO A 110 -0.78 -8.73 -12.23
C PRO A 110 -1.65 -9.10 -11.03
N HIS A 111 -2.07 -8.09 -10.29
CA HIS A 111 -2.92 -8.29 -9.13
C HIS A 111 -3.88 -7.12 -8.92
N VAL A 112 -4.89 -7.38 -8.11
CA VAL A 112 -5.92 -6.44 -7.71
C VAL A 112 -6.44 -6.85 -6.33
N PHE A 113 -6.90 -5.88 -5.55
CA PHE A 113 -7.66 -6.19 -4.35
C PHE A 113 -8.87 -5.26 -4.21
N TRP A 114 -9.85 -5.71 -3.44
CA TRP A 114 -11.08 -4.98 -3.17
C TRP A 114 -11.64 -5.29 -1.79
N ASN A 115 -12.47 -4.39 -1.29
CA ASN A 115 -13.28 -4.68 -0.12
C ASN A 115 -14.65 -5.24 -0.58
N PRO A 116 -14.97 -6.52 -0.30
CA PRO A 116 -16.22 -7.12 -0.74
C PRO A 116 -17.42 -6.73 0.13
N ASP A 117 -17.23 -6.02 1.23
CA ASP A 117 -18.25 -5.77 2.25
C ASP A 117 -18.74 -4.31 2.26
N ASP A 118 -19.90 -4.10 2.90
CA ASP A 118 -20.50 -2.76 3.15
C ASP A 118 -19.89 -2.06 4.38
N ARG A 119 -18.82 -2.59 4.92
CA ARG A 119 -18.07 -2.02 6.05
C ARG A 119 -16.62 -1.80 5.64
N PRO A 120 -15.95 -0.79 6.20
CA PRO A 120 -14.53 -0.62 5.97
C PRO A 120 -13.73 -1.86 6.37
N ALA A 121 -12.64 -2.09 5.67
CA ALA A 121 -11.60 -3.06 6.01
C ALA A 121 -10.27 -2.33 6.26
N ARG A 122 -9.28 -3.06 6.78
CA ARG A 122 -7.95 -2.52 7.01
C ARG A 122 -6.91 -3.59 6.76
N ILE A 123 -5.88 -3.24 6.00
CA ILE A 123 -4.74 -4.11 5.73
C ILE A 123 -3.44 -3.43 6.10
N LEU A 124 -2.47 -4.24 6.48
CA LEU A 124 -1.06 -3.86 6.55
C LEU A 124 -0.39 -4.41 5.30
N GLU A 125 0.36 -3.56 4.61
CA GLU A 125 1.13 -3.89 3.42
C GLU A 125 2.61 -3.86 3.73
N ILE A 126 3.32 -4.95 3.47
CA ILE A 126 4.77 -5.04 3.52
C ILE A 126 5.28 -5.01 2.08
N ILE A 127 6.15 -4.08 1.77
CA ILE A 127 6.68 -3.83 0.43
C ILE A 127 8.19 -4.12 0.43
N THR A 128 8.67 -4.91 -0.52
CA THR A 128 10.10 -5.23 -0.63
C THR A 128 10.56 -5.31 -2.10
N PRO A 129 11.71 -4.68 -2.44
CA PRO A 129 12.36 -3.62 -1.69
C PRO A 129 11.41 -2.46 -1.44
N SER A 130 11.76 -1.55 -0.52
CA SER A 130 10.96 -0.33 -0.30
C SER A 130 11.00 0.60 -1.52
N GLY A 131 10.10 1.60 -1.56
CA GLY A 131 10.07 2.63 -2.60
C GLY A 131 8.66 2.93 -3.11
N LEU A 132 7.73 1.97 -3.06
CA LEU A 132 6.33 2.23 -3.46
C LEU A 132 5.62 3.20 -2.51
N GLU A 133 6.05 3.32 -1.28
CA GLU A 133 5.50 4.32 -0.34
C GLU A 133 5.64 5.75 -0.85
N ASP A 134 6.67 6.04 -1.66
CA ASP A 134 6.86 7.35 -2.28
C ASP A 134 5.87 7.58 -3.44
N MET A 135 5.48 6.53 -4.15
CA MET A 135 4.40 6.57 -5.13
C MET A 135 3.08 6.97 -4.45
N PHE A 136 2.75 6.33 -3.33
CA PHE A 136 1.54 6.67 -2.58
C PHE A 136 1.57 8.10 -2.05
N ALA A 137 2.72 8.58 -1.57
CA ALA A 137 2.88 9.97 -1.15
C ALA A 137 2.65 10.95 -2.33
N THR A 138 3.09 10.58 -3.54
CA THR A 138 2.83 11.36 -4.75
C THR A 138 1.35 11.35 -5.12
N PHE A 139 0.66 10.20 -5.04
CA PHE A 139 -0.78 10.13 -5.24
C PHE A 139 -1.54 11.01 -4.24
N GLY A 140 -1.15 10.99 -2.96
CA GLY A 140 -1.76 11.85 -1.95
C GLY A 140 -1.58 13.34 -2.26
N GLN A 141 -0.40 13.76 -2.73
CA GLN A 141 -0.16 15.14 -3.14
C GLN A 141 -1.00 15.55 -4.36
N LEU A 142 -1.12 14.67 -5.36
CA LEU A 142 -1.99 14.90 -6.52
C LEU A 142 -3.45 14.99 -6.09
N GLY A 143 -3.90 14.09 -5.21
CA GLY A 143 -5.27 14.10 -4.66
C GLY A 143 -5.59 15.38 -3.91
N ALA A 144 -4.68 15.87 -3.06
CA ALA A 144 -4.84 17.12 -2.31
C ALA A 144 -4.97 18.37 -3.23
N ARG A 145 -4.44 18.29 -4.46
CA ARG A 145 -4.58 19.35 -5.49
C ARG A 145 -5.75 19.14 -6.43
N GLY A 146 -6.51 18.03 -6.30
CA GLY A 146 -7.56 17.66 -7.24
C GLY A 146 -7.02 17.23 -8.62
N GLU A 147 -5.76 16.81 -8.68
CA GLU A 147 -5.04 16.41 -9.89
C GLU A 147 -4.89 14.90 -10.04
N LEU A 148 -5.39 14.10 -9.08
CA LEU A 148 -5.35 12.63 -9.15
C LEU A 148 -6.45 12.14 -10.10
N THR A 149 -6.08 11.95 -11.35
CA THR A 149 -6.93 11.40 -12.42
C THR A 149 -6.38 10.04 -12.85
N PRO A 150 -7.15 9.20 -13.57
CA PRO A 150 -6.62 7.95 -14.12
C PRO A 150 -5.34 8.15 -14.94
N GLU A 151 -5.23 9.25 -15.68
CA GLU A 151 -4.05 9.58 -16.49
C GLU A 151 -2.83 9.91 -15.61
N THR A 152 -2.98 10.81 -14.61
CA THR A 152 -1.87 11.19 -13.72
C THR A 152 -1.49 10.06 -12.78
N MET A 153 -2.44 9.22 -12.37
CA MET A 153 -2.19 8.01 -11.60
C MET A 153 -1.36 7.02 -12.42
N GLY A 154 -1.73 6.73 -13.67
CA GLY A 154 -0.97 5.84 -14.55
C GLY A 154 0.43 6.37 -14.85
N ALA A 155 0.56 7.68 -15.13
CA ALA A 155 1.85 8.31 -15.40
C ALA A 155 2.78 8.28 -14.15
N THR A 156 2.23 8.51 -12.98
CA THR A 156 2.97 8.39 -11.71
C THR A 156 3.38 6.95 -11.44
N ALA A 157 2.45 5.99 -11.53
CA ALA A 157 2.74 4.58 -11.33
C ALA A 157 3.90 4.09 -12.23
N ALA A 158 3.93 4.52 -13.48
CA ALA A 158 4.99 4.16 -14.43
C ALA A 158 6.39 4.63 -13.97
N GLN A 159 6.51 5.75 -13.26
CA GLN A 159 7.77 6.23 -12.71
C GLN A 159 8.32 5.32 -11.60
N TYR A 160 7.45 4.54 -10.96
CA TYR A 160 7.79 3.58 -9.91
C TYR A 160 7.75 2.12 -10.41
N GLY A 161 7.89 1.92 -11.73
CA GLY A 161 7.90 0.58 -12.31
C GLY A 161 6.57 -0.17 -12.21
N SER A 162 5.47 0.55 -12.07
CA SER A 162 4.12 -0.03 -11.94
C SER A 162 3.30 0.27 -13.19
N THR A 163 2.49 -0.70 -13.62
CA THR A 163 1.58 -0.54 -14.77
C THR A 163 0.17 -0.90 -14.35
N MET A 164 -0.80 -0.07 -14.70
CA MET A 164 -2.21 -0.31 -14.42
C MET A 164 -2.92 -0.94 -15.62
N SER A 165 -3.93 -1.75 -15.34
CA SER A 165 -4.84 -2.34 -16.33
C SER A 165 -6.29 -2.12 -15.91
N MET A 166 -7.20 -2.21 -16.86
CA MET A 166 -8.65 -2.15 -16.61
C MET A 166 -9.36 -3.47 -16.97
N ASP A 167 -8.61 -4.49 -17.38
CA ASP A 167 -9.17 -5.71 -17.96
C ASP A 167 -10.16 -6.45 -17.03
N TRP A 168 -9.89 -6.48 -15.72
CA TRP A 168 -10.72 -7.17 -14.74
C TRP A 168 -11.82 -6.30 -14.11
N VAL A 169 -11.74 -4.99 -14.32
CA VAL A 169 -12.61 -4.02 -13.63
C VAL A 169 -14.10 -4.24 -13.88
N PRO A 170 -14.58 -4.38 -15.15
CA PRO A 170 -16.01 -4.56 -15.38
C PRO A 170 -16.59 -5.81 -14.73
N ASP A 171 -15.90 -6.94 -14.83
CA ASP A 171 -16.31 -8.21 -14.26
C ASP A 171 -16.35 -8.16 -12.72
N LEU A 172 -15.32 -7.59 -12.07
CA LEU A 172 -15.28 -7.46 -10.62
C LEU A 172 -16.37 -6.51 -10.10
N ILE A 173 -16.62 -5.40 -10.79
CA ILE A 173 -17.71 -4.48 -10.43
C ILE A 173 -19.07 -5.20 -10.52
N GLU A 174 -19.33 -5.92 -11.60
CA GLU A 174 -20.60 -6.63 -11.80
C GLU A 174 -20.82 -7.70 -10.72
N ARG A 175 -19.81 -8.53 -10.46
CA ARG A 175 -19.93 -9.66 -9.52
C ARG A 175 -20.00 -9.24 -8.05
N TYR A 176 -19.33 -8.19 -7.67
CA TYR A 176 -19.18 -7.81 -6.27
C TYR A 176 -19.83 -6.47 -5.90
N GLY A 177 -20.42 -5.75 -6.86
CA GLY A 177 -21.04 -4.44 -6.61
C GLY A 177 -20.03 -3.40 -6.12
N LEU A 178 -18.86 -3.34 -6.77
CA LEU A 178 -17.74 -2.50 -6.33
C LEU A 178 -17.77 -1.11 -6.94
N THR A 179 -17.07 -0.19 -6.30
CA THR A 179 -16.78 1.15 -6.80
C THR A 179 -15.28 1.26 -7.08
N LEU A 180 -14.92 1.54 -8.33
CA LEU A 180 -13.51 1.73 -8.69
C LEU A 180 -12.95 2.98 -8.00
N MET A 181 -11.73 2.86 -7.47
CA MET A 181 -10.96 3.99 -7.00
C MET A 181 -10.64 4.92 -8.18
N GLY A 182 -11.00 6.18 -8.08
CA GLY A 182 -10.76 7.21 -9.07
C GLY A 182 -10.65 8.57 -8.43
#